data_d41cc71d6ac1cadcb672dff9052174a6
#
_entry.id   d41cc71d6ac1cadcb672dff9052174a6
#
_cell.length_a   1.000
_cell.length_b   1.000
_cell.length_c   1.000
_cell.angle_alpha   90.00
_cell.angle_beta   90.00
_cell.angle_gamma   90.00
#
_symmetry.space_group_name_H-M   'P 1'
#
loop_
_entity.id
_entity.type
_entity.pdbx_description
1 polymer ?
#
loop_
_entity_poly.entity_id
_entity_poly.type
_entity_poly.pdbx_seq_one_letter_code
_entity_poly.pdbx_strand_id
1 'polypeptide(L)'
;QVGQTDGTGFLDQRAENGSEYGYRIATVDTLGQVSNLSTEVFAIPRPDFSGELVYAFADSALLSGFRFQQDGDANPILAGNSSRAHFRLESDGAAYRIVPLNGTQVTEFGFTTALVCGPGSDPGCTAARTAPATGYSTAPIVIDSEHSYVFRVTGDDGQLHYGVVRISMLGTDQHGNDLAIFDWAYQLQPNQPRLDVRSR
;
A
#
# COMPACT_ATOMS: atom_id res chain seq x y z
N GLN A 1 -18.12 4.97 -22.46
CA GLN A 1 -17.55 6.20 -21.89
C GLN A 1 -17.68 6.12 -20.39
N VAL A 2 -16.56 6.18 -19.65
CA VAL A 2 -16.52 6.09 -18.20
C VAL A 2 -16.87 7.44 -17.57
N GLY A 3 -16.34 8.53 -18.14
CA GLY A 3 -16.60 9.88 -17.67
C GLY A 3 -16.01 10.95 -18.58
N GLN A 4 -16.12 12.20 -18.16
CA GLN A 4 -15.59 13.38 -18.80
C GLN A 4 -15.09 14.36 -17.74
N THR A 5 -14.01 15.06 -18.03
CA THR A 5 -13.43 16.09 -17.16
C THR A 5 -12.89 17.23 -18.04
N ASP A 6 -12.91 18.45 -17.54
CA ASP A 6 -12.23 19.63 -18.08
C ASP A 6 -10.88 19.88 -17.38
N GLY A 7 -10.53 19.03 -16.40
CA GLY A 7 -9.22 19.02 -15.73
C GLY A 7 -8.23 18.05 -16.36
N THR A 8 -7.07 17.92 -15.72
CA THR A 8 -5.98 17.03 -16.14
C THR A 8 -6.12 15.60 -15.60
N GLY A 9 -7.16 15.33 -14.79
CA GLY A 9 -7.39 14.03 -14.17
C GLY A 9 -8.86 13.65 -14.12
N PHE A 10 -9.13 12.37 -14.09
CA PHE A 10 -10.45 11.79 -13.90
C PHE A 10 -10.35 10.59 -12.94
N LEU A 11 -11.21 10.55 -11.93
CA LEU A 11 -11.31 9.43 -11.01
C LEU A 11 -12.44 8.49 -11.44
N ASP A 12 -12.11 7.26 -11.79
CA ASP A 12 -13.09 6.21 -12.07
C ASP A 12 -13.57 5.56 -10.76
N GLN A 13 -14.66 6.08 -10.22
CA GLN A 13 -15.27 5.55 -8.99
C GLN A 13 -16.02 4.21 -9.18
N ARG A 14 -16.07 3.66 -10.40
CA ARG A 14 -16.74 2.39 -10.69
C ARG A 14 -15.75 1.27 -10.87
N ALA A 15 -14.46 1.56 -10.85
CA ALA A 15 -13.43 0.56 -10.96
C ALA A 15 -13.38 -0.28 -9.68
N GLU A 16 -13.46 -1.59 -9.83
CA GLU A 16 -13.39 -2.56 -8.74
C GLU A 16 -11.94 -3.01 -8.54
N ASN A 17 -11.50 -3.07 -7.29
CA ASN A 17 -10.18 -3.56 -6.93
C ASN A 17 -9.96 -5.00 -7.45
N GLY A 18 -8.77 -5.26 -7.99
CA GLY A 18 -8.39 -6.56 -8.53
C GLY A 18 -8.83 -6.85 -9.97
N SER A 19 -9.69 -6.00 -10.56
CA SER A 19 -10.13 -6.13 -11.95
C SER A 19 -9.24 -5.33 -12.91
N GLU A 20 -8.88 -5.90 -14.08
CA GLU A 20 -8.07 -5.19 -15.07
C GLU A 20 -8.96 -4.32 -15.97
N TYR A 21 -8.60 -3.04 -16.12
CA TYR A 21 -9.27 -2.06 -16.96
C TYR A 21 -8.32 -1.50 -18.00
N GLY A 22 -8.83 -1.33 -19.24
CA GLY A 22 -8.13 -0.61 -20.30
C GLY A 22 -8.71 0.79 -20.47
N TYR A 23 -7.88 1.82 -20.35
CA TYR A 23 -8.28 3.22 -20.47
C TYR A 23 -7.73 3.86 -21.73
N ARG A 24 -8.58 4.63 -22.41
CA ARG A 24 -8.21 5.48 -23.54
C ARG A 24 -8.81 6.86 -23.34
N ILE A 25 -8.13 7.89 -23.78
CA ILE A 25 -8.53 9.28 -23.65
C ILE A 25 -8.73 9.87 -25.04
N ALA A 26 -9.76 10.69 -25.18
CA ALA A 26 -9.98 11.59 -26.30
C ALA A 26 -10.24 13.00 -25.77
N THR A 27 -9.83 14.01 -26.50
CA THR A 27 -10.21 15.40 -26.24
C THR A 27 -11.48 15.75 -26.98
N VAL A 28 -12.28 16.64 -26.39
CA VAL A 28 -13.48 17.20 -27.00
C VAL A 28 -13.28 18.71 -27.10
N ASP A 29 -13.40 19.28 -28.28
CA ASP A 29 -13.28 20.72 -28.47
C ASP A 29 -14.58 21.47 -28.12
N THR A 30 -14.54 22.79 -28.21
CA THR A 30 -15.69 23.66 -27.89
C THR A 30 -16.85 23.51 -28.87
N LEU A 31 -16.64 22.90 -30.03
CA LEU A 31 -17.65 22.59 -31.04
C LEU A 31 -18.21 21.16 -30.88
N GLY A 32 -17.75 20.42 -29.90
CA GLY A 32 -18.17 19.05 -29.65
C GLY A 32 -17.46 18.01 -30.55
N GLN A 33 -16.39 18.37 -31.25
CA GLN A 33 -15.63 17.42 -32.05
C GLN A 33 -14.68 16.61 -31.17
N VAL A 34 -14.64 15.30 -31.40
CA VAL A 34 -13.87 14.35 -30.62
C VAL A 34 -12.60 13.95 -31.36
N SER A 35 -11.45 14.02 -30.71
CA SER A 35 -10.17 13.54 -31.26
C SER A 35 -10.14 12.03 -31.43
N ASN A 36 -9.10 11.51 -32.11
CA ASN A 36 -8.76 10.09 -32.02
C ASN A 36 -8.46 9.71 -30.57
N LEU A 37 -8.76 8.44 -30.22
CA LEU A 37 -8.42 7.87 -28.93
C LEU A 37 -6.90 7.76 -28.78
N SER A 38 -6.40 7.98 -27.56
CA SER A 38 -5.01 7.67 -27.18
C SER A 38 -4.71 6.18 -27.32
N THR A 39 -3.42 5.83 -27.22
CA THR A 39 -3.03 4.44 -26.90
C THR A 39 -3.70 3.99 -25.61
N GLU A 40 -4.02 2.70 -25.53
CA GLU A 40 -4.64 2.11 -24.35
C GLU A 40 -3.61 1.94 -23.22
N VAL A 41 -4.01 2.26 -22.01
CA VAL A 41 -3.25 2.03 -20.77
C VAL A 41 -4.06 1.09 -19.90
N PHE A 42 -3.42 0.02 -19.44
CA PHE A 42 -4.04 -0.95 -18.56
C PHE A 42 -3.70 -0.66 -17.11
N ALA A 43 -4.68 -0.83 -16.22
CA ALA A 43 -4.52 -0.68 -14.78
C ALA A 43 -5.37 -1.71 -14.03
N ILE A 44 -4.86 -2.14 -12.88
CA ILE A 44 -5.60 -2.96 -11.92
C ILE A 44 -5.65 -2.15 -10.62
N PRO A 45 -6.81 -1.58 -10.28
CA PRO A 45 -7.02 -0.95 -8.99
C PRO A 45 -6.75 -1.93 -7.85
N ARG A 46 -6.24 -1.42 -6.75
CA ARG A 46 -5.94 -2.19 -5.53
C ARG A 46 -6.32 -1.38 -4.31
N PRO A 47 -6.60 -2.01 -3.15
CA PRO A 47 -6.75 -1.28 -1.91
C PRO A 47 -5.45 -0.58 -1.56
N ASP A 48 -5.52 0.71 -1.28
CA ASP A 48 -4.45 1.49 -0.69
C ASP A 48 -5.03 2.56 0.26
N PHE A 49 -4.19 3.00 1.19
CA PHE A 49 -4.55 4.03 2.14
C PHE A 49 -3.31 4.79 2.59
N SER A 50 -3.47 6.08 2.89
CA SER A 50 -2.41 6.93 3.41
C SER A 50 -2.74 7.41 4.82
N GLY A 51 -1.72 7.42 5.68
CA GLY A 51 -1.85 7.93 7.04
C GLY A 51 -2.45 6.93 8.04
N GLU A 52 -2.27 5.64 7.83
CA GLU A 52 -2.64 4.61 8.81
C GLU A 52 -1.78 4.70 10.06
N LEU A 53 -2.37 4.52 11.23
CA LEU A 53 -1.70 4.65 12.51
C LEU A 53 -1.77 3.35 13.31
N VAL A 54 -0.61 2.88 13.79
CA VAL A 54 -0.50 1.80 14.77
C VAL A 54 0.36 2.25 15.96
N TYR A 55 0.00 1.77 17.14
CA TYR A 55 0.80 1.95 18.35
C TYR A 55 1.79 0.80 18.55
N ALA A 56 2.85 1.04 19.32
CA ALA A 56 3.71 -0.05 19.79
C ALA A 56 2.92 -1.00 20.69
N PHE A 57 3.22 -2.30 20.60
CA PHE A 57 2.48 -3.35 21.33
C PHE A 57 2.54 -3.17 22.85
N ALA A 58 3.66 -2.68 23.36
CA ALA A 58 3.83 -2.42 24.79
C ALA A 58 2.89 -1.29 25.29
N ASP A 59 2.60 -0.30 24.44
CA ASP A 59 1.81 0.88 24.81
C ASP A 59 0.32 0.68 24.54
N SER A 60 -0.03 0.04 23.43
CA SER A 60 -1.43 -0.25 23.11
C SER A 60 -1.57 -1.57 22.33
N ALA A 61 -1.65 -2.69 23.06
CA ALA A 61 -1.75 -4.01 22.46
C ALA A 61 -2.97 -4.18 21.53
N LEU A 62 -4.07 -3.45 21.78
CA LEU A 62 -5.29 -3.54 20.97
C LEU A 62 -5.21 -2.79 19.63
N LEU A 63 -4.28 -1.85 19.49
CA LEU A 63 -4.11 -0.97 18.32
C LEU A 63 -2.73 -1.12 17.69
N SER A 64 -2.05 -2.23 17.93
CA SER A 64 -0.65 -2.44 17.49
C SER A 64 -0.49 -3.41 16.32
N GLY A 65 -1.54 -4.16 15.98
CA GLY A 65 -1.55 -5.10 14.87
C GLY A 65 -2.15 -4.48 13.61
N PHE A 66 -1.68 -4.95 12.47
CA PHE A 66 -2.17 -4.54 11.17
C PHE A 66 -2.45 -5.75 10.27
N ARG A 67 -3.49 -5.63 9.46
CA ARG A 67 -3.83 -6.59 8.41
C ARG A 67 -4.13 -5.87 7.11
N PHE A 68 -3.47 -6.27 6.02
CA PHE A 68 -3.86 -5.85 4.68
C PHE A 68 -5.29 -6.27 4.40
N GLN A 69 -6.11 -5.34 3.93
CA GLN A 69 -7.53 -5.56 3.64
C GLN A 69 -7.76 -5.63 2.14
N GLN A 70 -8.71 -6.48 1.74
CA GLN A 70 -9.18 -6.54 0.36
C GLN A 70 -10.17 -5.42 0.05
N ASP A 71 -10.92 -5.01 1.07
CA ASP A 71 -11.85 -3.89 1.05
C ASP A 71 -11.17 -2.68 1.72
N GLY A 72 -11.01 -1.59 0.98
CA GLY A 72 -10.38 -0.36 1.48
C GLY A 72 -11.15 0.31 2.62
N ASP A 73 -12.44 0.02 2.77
CA ASP A 73 -13.27 0.59 3.85
C ASP A 73 -13.19 -0.21 5.17
N ALA A 74 -12.62 -1.41 5.15
CA ALA A 74 -12.48 -2.21 6.36
C ALA A 74 -11.33 -1.68 7.24
N ASN A 75 -11.57 -1.60 8.56
CA ASN A 75 -10.54 -1.19 9.51
C ASN A 75 -9.39 -2.22 9.53
N PRO A 76 -8.18 -1.85 9.11
CA PRO A 76 -7.03 -2.75 9.08
C PRO A 76 -6.35 -2.94 10.43
N ILE A 77 -6.69 -2.11 11.45
CA ILE A 77 -6.04 -2.12 12.76
C ILE A 77 -6.68 -3.17 13.65
N LEU A 78 -5.85 -4.00 14.25
CA LEU A 78 -6.21 -5.12 15.10
C LEU A 78 -5.37 -5.13 16.37
N ALA A 79 -5.77 -5.99 17.32
CA ALA A 79 -4.88 -6.34 18.43
C ALA A 79 -3.61 -7.01 17.90
N GLY A 80 -2.44 -6.62 18.43
CA GLY A 80 -1.14 -7.12 18.00
C GLY A 80 -0.87 -8.60 18.32
N ASN A 81 -1.76 -9.26 19.05
CA ASN A 81 -1.77 -10.71 19.28
C ASN A 81 -2.88 -11.44 18.51
N SER A 82 -3.58 -10.74 17.60
CA SER A 82 -4.64 -11.35 16.78
C SER A 82 -4.05 -12.39 15.83
N SER A 83 -4.73 -13.54 15.73
CA SER A 83 -4.39 -14.57 14.73
C SER A 83 -4.65 -14.11 13.28
N ARG A 84 -5.25 -12.95 13.09
CA ARG A 84 -5.53 -12.35 11.78
C ARG A 84 -4.56 -11.24 11.41
N ALA A 85 -3.75 -10.73 12.36
CA ALA A 85 -2.80 -9.66 12.07
C ALA A 85 -1.64 -10.19 11.20
N HIS A 86 -1.25 -9.43 10.19
CA HIS A 86 -0.09 -9.76 9.37
C HIS A 86 1.21 -9.30 10.01
N PHE A 87 1.17 -8.19 10.74
CA PHE A 87 2.30 -7.75 11.57
C PHE A 87 1.80 -6.95 12.77
N ARG A 88 2.71 -6.68 13.69
CA ARG A 88 2.53 -5.68 14.75
C ARG A 88 3.73 -4.75 14.84
N LEU A 89 3.50 -3.58 15.41
CA LEU A 89 4.56 -2.64 15.75
C LEU A 89 5.09 -2.97 17.16
N GLU A 90 6.40 -2.99 17.31
CA GLU A 90 7.09 -2.98 18.59
C GLU A 90 8.07 -1.82 18.67
N SER A 91 8.27 -1.30 19.89
CA SER A 91 9.31 -0.32 20.22
C SER A 91 9.95 -0.70 21.55
N ASP A 92 11.25 -0.45 21.68
CA ASP A 92 11.98 -0.52 22.94
C ASP A 92 12.47 0.87 23.39
N GLY A 93 11.92 1.93 22.80
CA GLY A 93 12.29 3.34 23.02
C GLY A 93 13.56 3.77 22.27
N ALA A 94 14.34 2.82 21.74
CA ALA A 94 15.55 3.09 20.95
C ALA A 94 15.34 2.78 19.47
N ALA A 95 14.51 1.78 19.15
CA ALA A 95 14.22 1.39 17.77
C ALA A 95 12.78 0.86 17.65
N TYR A 96 12.17 1.19 16.52
CA TYR A 96 10.88 0.65 16.09
C TYR A 96 11.10 -0.59 15.24
N ARG A 97 10.22 -1.58 15.40
CA ARG A 97 10.29 -2.85 14.65
C ARG A 97 8.92 -3.28 14.15
N ILE A 98 8.90 -3.76 12.92
CA ILE A 98 7.80 -4.58 12.43
C ILE A 98 8.10 -6.03 12.82
N VAL A 99 7.14 -6.66 13.51
CA VAL A 99 7.17 -8.08 13.85
C VAL A 99 6.16 -8.80 12.96
N PRO A 100 6.60 -9.58 11.96
CA PRO A 100 5.70 -10.38 11.13
C PRO A 100 4.98 -11.45 11.98
N LEU A 101 3.71 -11.69 11.66
CA LEU A 101 2.84 -12.61 12.39
C LEU A 101 2.19 -13.61 11.42
N ASN A 102 1.73 -14.74 11.94
CA ASN A 102 0.88 -15.70 11.24
C ASN A 102 1.43 -16.16 9.87
N GLY A 103 2.74 -16.40 9.79
CA GLY A 103 3.40 -16.83 8.56
C GLY A 103 3.73 -15.70 7.57
N THR A 104 3.39 -14.47 7.89
CA THR A 104 3.80 -13.30 7.11
C THR A 104 5.31 -13.19 7.07
N GLN A 105 5.83 -12.78 5.92
CA GLN A 105 7.25 -12.47 5.73
C GLN A 105 7.40 -11.02 5.29
N VAL A 106 8.50 -10.38 5.67
CA VAL A 106 8.81 -9.00 5.31
C VAL A 106 10.23 -8.88 4.80
N THR A 107 10.46 -7.94 3.90
CA THR A 107 11.78 -7.48 3.45
C THR A 107 11.79 -5.96 3.37
N GLU A 108 12.91 -5.35 3.65
CA GLU A 108 13.11 -3.93 3.41
C GLU A 108 13.32 -3.70 1.91
N PHE A 109 12.61 -2.71 1.35
CA PHE A 109 12.84 -2.20 0.00
C PHE A 109 13.85 -1.05 0.01
N GLY A 110 13.86 -0.26 1.08
CA GLY A 110 14.71 0.91 1.29
C GLY A 110 13.95 2.24 1.16
N PHE A 111 14.72 3.33 1.06
CA PHE A 111 14.19 4.69 0.98
C PHE A 111 13.28 4.89 -0.24
N THR A 112 12.11 5.51 0.00
CA THR A 112 11.14 5.87 -1.04
C THR A 112 10.50 7.21 -0.71
N THR A 113 10.17 8.00 -1.74
CA THR A 113 9.54 9.32 -1.54
C THR A 113 8.02 9.25 -1.51
N ALA A 114 7.45 8.16 -2.01
CA ALA A 114 6.00 7.94 -2.03
C ALA A 114 5.66 6.44 -1.99
N LEU A 115 4.42 6.12 -1.63
CA LEU A 115 3.90 4.75 -1.78
C LEU A 115 3.75 4.38 -3.26
N VAL A 116 3.30 5.34 -4.08
CA VAL A 116 3.07 5.18 -5.53
C VAL A 116 3.57 6.41 -6.27
N CYS A 117 4.33 6.19 -7.35
CA CYS A 117 4.70 7.23 -8.30
C CYS A 117 3.86 7.08 -9.57
N GLY A 118 2.98 8.02 -9.82
CA GLY A 118 2.07 8.06 -10.96
C GLY A 118 2.36 9.21 -11.94
N PRO A 119 1.53 9.39 -12.96
CA PRO A 119 1.56 10.58 -13.81
C PRO A 119 1.37 11.84 -12.97
N GLY A 120 2.26 12.83 -13.13
CA GLY A 120 2.25 14.06 -12.36
C GLY A 120 3.03 14.02 -11.04
N SER A 121 3.60 12.88 -10.66
CA SER A 121 4.56 12.83 -9.55
C SER A 121 5.84 13.62 -9.89
N ASP A 122 6.53 14.09 -8.84
CA ASP A 122 7.82 14.74 -9.00
C ASP A 122 8.82 13.88 -9.79
N PRO A 123 9.73 14.47 -10.58
CA PRO A 123 10.73 13.72 -11.36
C PRO A 123 11.63 12.81 -10.52
N GLY A 124 11.81 13.13 -9.23
CA GLY A 124 12.57 12.32 -8.26
C GLY A 124 11.74 11.30 -7.48
N CYS A 125 10.47 11.08 -7.85
CA CYS A 125 9.61 10.15 -7.14
C CYS A 125 10.14 8.72 -7.21
N THR A 126 10.31 8.11 -6.05
CA THR A 126 10.69 6.69 -5.88
C THR A 126 9.64 5.95 -5.08
N ALA A 127 9.28 4.75 -5.53
CA ALA A 127 8.31 3.86 -4.89
C ALA A 127 8.66 2.40 -5.15
N ALA A 128 8.21 1.51 -4.29
CA ALA A 128 8.33 0.06 -4.48
C ALA A 128 7.32 -0.41 -5.56
N ARG A 129 7.76 -0.49 -6.81
CA ARG A 129 6.90 -0.88 -7.95
C ARG A 129 6.78 -2.39 -8.13
N THR A 130 7.76 -3.13 -7.64
CA THR A 130 7.81 -4.59 -7.78
C THR A 130 8.36 -5.18 -6.50
N ALA A 131 7.72 -6.22 -6.02
CA ALA A 131 8.15 -6.98 -4.85
C ALA A 131 9.50 -7.66 -5.15
N PRO A 132 10.50 -7.56 -4.27
CA PRO A 132 11.76 -8.29 -4.40
C PRO A 132 11.54 -9.79 -4.54
N ALA A 133 12.37 -10.46 -5.33
CA ALA A 133 12.26 -11.90 -5.52
C ALA A 133 12.71 -12.70 -4.27
N THR A 134 13.60 -12.13 -3.45
CA THR A 134 14.24 -12.78 -2.29
C THR A 134 14.42 -11.80 -1.14
N GLY A 135 14.99 -12.25 -0.02
CA GLY A 135 15.31 -11.41 1.13
C GLY A 135 14.22 -11.36 2.20
N TYR A 136 13.13 -12.10 2.03
CA TYR A 136 12.02 -12.14 2.98
C TYR A 136 12.37 -12.95 4.24
N SER A 137 11.94 -12.46 5.38
CA SER A 137 12.14 -13.08 6.69
C SER A 137 10.87 -13.02 7.54
N THR A 138 10.69 -13.98 8.42
CA THR A 138 9.68 -13.97 9.49
C THR A 138 10.22 -13.35 10.77
N ALA A 139 11.50 -13.00 10.82
CA ALA A 139 12.09 -12.32 11.97
C ALA A 139 11.68 -10.84 12.02
N PRO A 140 11.65 -10.23 13.24
CA PRO A 140 11.46 -8.80 13.38
C PRO A 140 12.49 -8.00 12.57
N ILE A 141 12.04 -6.90 11.95
CA ILE A 141 12.89 -5.98 11.18
C ILE A 141 12.82 -4.59 11.81
N VAL A 142 13.96 -3.93 11.97
CA VAL A 142 14.02 -2.51 12.36
C VAL A 142 13.47 -1.68 11.21
N ILE A 143 12.71 -0.64 11.56
CA ILE A 143 12.10 0.24 10.56
C ILE A 143 12.54 1.68 10.74
N ASP A 144 12.67 2.36 9.60
CA ASP A 144 13.04 3.76 9.49
C ASP A 144 11.94 4.57 8.79
N SER A 145 11.83 5.85 9.14
CA SER A 145 10.95 6.79 8.42
C SER A 145 11.38 6.91 6.96
N GLU A 146 10.39 7.12 6.08
CA GLU A 146 10.57 7.26 4.63
C GLU A 146 11.10 6.00 3.92
N HIS A 147 11.14 4.85 4.62
CA HIS A 147 11.46 3.55 4.03
C HIS A 147 10.19 2.76 3.70
N SER A 148 10.27 1.96 2.64
CA SER A 148 9.23 1.01 2.25
C SER A 148 9.64 -0.42 2.62
N TYR A 149 8.64 -1.18 3.06
CA TYR A 149 8.74 -2.59 3.44
C TYR A 149 7.74 -3.39 2.64
N VAL A 150 8.19 -4.47 2.05
CA VAL A 150 7.37 -5.34 1.21
C VAL A 150 7.09 -6.65 1.94
N PHE A 151 5.83 -7.06 1.90
CA PHE A 151 5.32 -8.21 2.62
C PHE A 151 4.89 -9.32 1.66
N ARG A 152 5.10 -10.56 2.08
CA ARG A 152 4.44 -11.75 1.56
C ARG A 152 3.44 -12.22 2.59
N VAL A 153 2.18 -12.28 2.21
CA VAL A 153 1.09 -12.69 3.09
C VAL A 153 0.28 -13.80 2.42
N THR A 154 -0.27 -14.70 3.22
CA THR A 154 -1.30 -15.62 2.74
C THR A 154 -2.64 -14.92 2.83
N GLY A 155 -3.31 -14.72 1.71
CA GLY A 155 -4.65 -14.12 1.62
C GLY A 155 -5.74 -15.03 2.18
N ASP A 156 -6.96 -14.50 2.26
CA ASP A 156 -8.14 -15.28 2.68
C ASP A 156 -8.50 -16.43 1.69
N ASP A 157 -8.01 -16.32 0.46
CA ASP A 157 -8.09 -17.33 -0.59
C ASP A 157 -7.01 -18.44 -0.45
N GLY A 158 -6.15 -18.33 0.55
CA GLY A 158 -5.04 -19.26 0.78
C GLY A 158 -3.87 -19.10 -0.19
N GLN A 159 -3.87 -18.08 -1.03
CA GLN A 159 -2.81 -17.81 -2.00
C GLN A 159 -1.80 -16.78 -1.47
N LEU A 160 -0.63 -16.74 -2.11
CA LEU A 160 0.39 -15.72 -1.80
C LEU A 160 0.00 -14.39 -2.43
N HIS A 161 0.00 -13.35 -1.62
CA HIS A 161 -0.17 -11.96 -2.04
C HIS A 161 0.98 -11.09 -1.56
N TYR A 162 1.09 -9.91 -2.16
CA TYR A 162 2.09 -8.92 -1.77
C TYR A 162 1.42 -7.67 -1.23
N GLY A 163 1.95 -7.17 -0.11
CA GLY A 163 1.62 -5.86 0.44
C GLY A 163 2.85 -4.98 0.47
N VAL A 164 2.64 -3.67 0.50
CA VAL A 164 3.71 -2.69 0.74
C VAL A 164 3.25 -1.71 1.81
N VAL A 165 4.16 -1.39 2.70
CA VAL A 165 4.02 -0.34 3.71
C VAL A 165 5.15 0.65 3.52
N ARG A 166 4.84 1.95 3.49
CA ARG A 166 5.81 3.04 3.53
C ARG A 166 5.66 3.78 4.85
N ILE A 167 6.68 3.78 5.66
CA ILE A 167 6.67 4.49 6.94
C ILE A 167 6.78 6.00 6.66
N SER A 168 5.74 6.74 7.03
CA SER A 168 5.70 8.20 6.90
C SER A 168 6.28 8.89 8.12
N MET A 169 6.02 8.35 9.32
CA MET A 169 6.49 8.90 10.59
C MET A 169 6.65 7.82 11.65
N LEU A 170 7.70 7.93 12.43
CA LEU A 170 7.89 7.24 13.70
C LEU A 170 7.95 8.29 14.81
N GLY A 171 7.28 8.06 15.93
CA GLY A 171 7.22 9.06 16.99
C GLY A 171 6.43 8.60 18.19
N THR A 172 6.16 9.55 19.07
CA THR A 172 5.48 9.34 20.34
C THR A 172 4.31 10.32 20.44
N ASP A 173 3.17 9.87 20.91
CA ASP A 173 2.01 10.74 21.16
C ASP A 173 2.19 11.60 22.42
N GLN A 174 1.21 12.48 22.69
CA GLN A 174 1.21 13.37 23.86
C GLN A 174 1.16 12.63 25.22
N HIS A 175 0.86 11.33 25.21
CA HIS A 175 0.80 10.48 26.41
C HIS A 175 2.05 9.64 26.59
N GLY A 176 3.01 9.74 25.67
CA GLY A 176 4.26 8.97 25.70
C GLY A 176 4.15 7.61 25.02
N ASN A 177 3.09 7.30 24.27
CA ASN A 177 2.95 6.04 23.56
C ASN A 177 3.67 6.11 22.23
N ASP A 178 4.54 5.17 21.95
CA ASP A 178 5.23 5.01 20.67
C ASP A 178 4.27 4.57 19.57
N LEU A 179 4.40 5.17 18.40
CA LEU A 179 3.55 4.91 17.25
C LEU A 179 4.28 5.02 15.91
N ALA A 180 3.71 4.42 14.89
CA ALA A 180 4.07 4.61 13.49
C ALA A 180 2.86 5.09 12.69
N ILE A 181 3.08 6.05 11.78
CA ILE A 181 2.15 6.43 10.72
C ILE A 181 2.74 5.96 9.40
N PHE A 182 1.91 5.31 8.59
CA PHE A 182 2.36 4.74 7.31
C PHE A 182 1.27 4.74 6.25
N ASP A 183 1.72 4.68 5.02
CA ASP A 183 0.88 4.42 3.85
C ASP A 183 0.99 2.94 3.49
N TRP A 184 -0.08 2.34 2.99
CA TRP A 184 -0.05 0.94 2.59
C TRP A 184 -0.81 0.68 1.30
N ALA A 185 -0.44 -0.40 0.61
CA ALA A 185 -1.20 -0.93 -0.50
C ALA A 185 -1.10 -2.46 -0.55
N TYR A 186 -2.12 -3.11 -1.13
CA TYR A 186 -2.24 -4.56 -1.17
C TYR A 186 -2.57 -5.06 -2.57
N GLN A 187 -1.75 -5.99 -3.09
CA GLN A 187 -1.96 -6.61 -4.39
C GLN A 187 -2.94 -7.77 -4.27
N LEU A 188 -4.13 -7.62 -4.86
CA LEU A 188 -5.19 -8.62 -4.79
C LEU A 188 -5.00 -9.80 -5.75
N GLN A 189 -4.18 -9.66 -6.79
CA GLN A 189 -3.90 -10.77 -7.69
C GLN A 189 -2.88 -11.72 -7.05
N PRO A 190 -3.20 -13.02 -6.93
CA PRO A 190 -2.30 -13.99 -6.33
C PRO A 190 -0.99 -14.11 -7.11
N ASN A 191 0.11 -14.23 -6.38
CA ASN A 191 1.45 -14.41 -6.92
C ASN A 191 1.93 -13.28 -7.85
N GLN A 192 1.24 -12.13 -7.89
CA GLN A 192 1.61 -10.98 -8.72
C GLN A 192 2.58 -10.07 -7.96
N PRO A 193 3.86 -10.02 -8.32
CA PRO A 193 4.85 -9.19 -7.61
C PRO A 193 4.74 -7.70 -7.94
N ARG A 194 3.95 -7.30 -8.93
CA ARG A 194 3.78 -5.91 -9.28
C ARG A 194 3.00 -5.17 -8.20
N LEU A 195 3.58 -4.09 -7.68
CA LEU A 195 3.05 -3.29 -6.58
C LEU A 195 2.54 -1.91 -7.03
N ASP A 196 2.69 -1.56 -8.31
CA ASP A 196 2.04 -0.40 -8.90
C ASP A 196 0.69 -0.79 -9.53
N VAL A 197 -0.15 0.21 -9.84
CA VAL A 197 -1.49 -0.03 -10.40
C VAL A 197 -1.46 -0.34 -11.91
N ARG A 198 -0.31 -0.19 -12.59
CA ARG A 198 -0.20 -0.50 -14.02
C ARG A 198 -0.03 -2.01 -14.21
N SER A 199 -0.82 -2.58 -15.10
CA SER A 199 -0.80 -4.04 -15.36
C SER A 199 0.14 -4.45 -16.51
N ARG A 200 0.53 -3.50 -17.40
CA ARG A 200 1.42 -3.73 -18.56
C ARG A 200 2.34 -2.56 -18.84
#